data_d86f34a9ef71d6349d511e6ffba087d1
#
_entry.id   d86f34a9ef71d6349d511e6ffba087d1
#
_cell.length_a   1.000
_cell.length_b   1.000
_cell.length_c   1.000
_cell.angle_alpha   90.00
_cell.angle_beta   90.00
_cell.angle_gamma   90.00
#
_symmetry.space_group_name_H-M   'P 1'
#
loop_
_entity.id
_entity.type
_entity.pdbx_description
1 polymer ?
#
loop_
_entity_poly.entity_id
_entity_poly.type
_entity_poly.pdbx_seq_one_letter_code
_entity_poly.pdbx_strand_id
1 'polypeptide(L)'
;MEGSVTPQPAGGPFTIDITCFDGQGNWSSIQLQDILFGDVWLCSGQSNMAMAVSQALNGTAELAASVNYPNVRVLSVKAEVSYTPYYDLNSTASLYHPWAKPDPDSLGVNAVENYTYFSAVCWFYGRDLYDTYKVPMGMISTNWGSTPIQPWSSPDVFNSCVENATKADVTKSRCASETEKEFEYKPYFKNDTVLWNAMIHPFVNMTIKGAIWYQGESNTFLGTDTYSCFFQAMISDWRQKWYAGSSQQTNPLFPFGFVQISTSWVPQFGVINNYPVIRWHQTNDVGYVPNAGMPNVFMAVALDLSDPESPYGAIHPRYKQDVAARLVQAARVVAYQEKGVIYQGPFPTKFNVDSQEETIDVQYNNKGSGPIRLVGPLNNTFEVCCSNYTECQENDTWIDTTVTALTGLYSIRMNYTCEDLDAVAIRYLWSDYPCTFKNCPVYNQDGFLPAPPFWLPLDYSVSIGNSAVKFGGFKFLICFCHVFLFACFYFPLGRY
;
A
#
# COMPACT_ATOMS: atom_id res chain seq x y z
N MET A 1 0.18 9.08 -32.93
CA MET A 1 -1.27 8.94 -33.19
C MET A 1 -1.84 8.20 -32.00
N GLU A 2 -2.63 8.86 -31.18
CA GLU A 2 -3.36 8.21 -30.07
C GLU A 2 -4.71 7.76 -30.65
N GLY A 3 -5.08 6.51 -30.40
CA GLY A 3 -6.37 5.96 -30.80
C GLY A 3 -7.04 5.29 -29.61
N SER A 4 -8.32 5.55 -29.39
CA SER A 4 -9.14 4.83 -28.43
C SER A 4 -9.93 3.73 -29.13
N VAL A 5 -9.95 2.54 -28.53
CA VAL A 5 -10.80 1.43 -28.96
C VAL A 5 -12.07 1.47 -28.12
N THR A 6 -13.23 1.30 -28.74
CA THR A 6 -14.49 1.14 -28.00
C THR A 6 -14.37 -0.03 -27.01
N PRO A 7 -14.92 0.09 -25.78
CA PRO A 7 -14.90 -1.00 -24.82
C PRO A 7 -15.42 -2.30 -25.39
N GLN A 8 -14.67 -3.38 -25.20
CA GLN A 8 -15.04 -4.73 -25.62
C GLN A 8 -15.28 -5.60 -24.40
N PRO A 9 -16.11 -6.63 -24.50
CA PRO A 9 -16.18 -7.66 -23.47
C PRO A 9 -14.80 -8.28 -23.22
N ALA A 10 -14.52 -8.66 -21.97
CA ALA A 10 -13.30 -9.36 -21.63
C ALA A 10 -13.18 -10.68 -22.42
N GLY A 11 -12.02 -10.96 -22.99
CA GLY A 11 -11.76 -12.16 -23.77
C GLY A 11 -10.67 -11.97 -24.82
N GLY A 12 -10.64 -12.85 -25.79
CA GLY A 12 -9.65 -12.91 -26.87
C GLY A 12 -9.14 -14.35 -27.08
N PRO A 13 -8.07 -14.52 -27.91
CA PRO A 13 -7.32 -13.47 -28.60
C PRO A 13 -8.07 -12.88 -29.79
N PHE A 14 -7.91 -11.57 -29.98
CA PHE A 14 -8.45 -10.81 -31.11
C PHE A 14 -7.31 -10.33 -32.02
N THR A 15 -7.70 -9.95 -33.25
CA THR A 15 -6.84 -9.24 -34.19
C THR A 15 -7.42 -7.86 -34.42
N ILE A 16 -6.58 -6.82 -34.39
CA ILE A 16 -6.96 -5.45 -34.66
C ILE A 16 -6.21 -4.97 -35.90
N ASP A 17 -6.96 -4.58 -36.94
CA ASP A 17 -6.42 -3.95 -38.14
C ASP A 17 -6.48 -2.44 -37.99
N ILE A 18 -5.35 -1.77 -38.09
CA ILE A 18 -5.22 -0.31 -38.03
C ILE A 18 -4.84 0.18 -39.42
N THR A 19 -5.72 0.99 -40.02
CA THR A 19 -5.50 1.58 -41.34
C THR A 19 -5.29 3.07 -41.20
N CYS A 20 -4.23 3.60 -41.78
CA CYS A 20 -3.91 5.01 -41.79
C CYS A 20 -3.89 5.55 -43.22
N PHE A 21 -4.47 6.73 -43.42
CA PHE A 21 -4.48 7.46 -44.67
C PHE A 21 -3.54 8.68 -44.53
N ASP A 22 -2.55 8.82 -45.42
CA ASP A 22 -1.54 9.89 -45.35
C ASP A 22 -2.03 11.25 -45.87
N GLY A 23 -3.25 11.36 -46.36
CA GLY A 23 -3.82 12.54 -46.97
C GLY A 23 -3.35 12.81 -48.42
N GLN A 24 -2.40 12.01 -48.91
CA GLN A 24 -1.86 12.11 -50.28
C GLN A 24 -2.36 10.97 -51.20
N GLY A 25 -3.28 10.16 -50.74
CA GLY A 25 -3.84 9.04 -51.48
C GLY A 25 -3.30 7.67 -51.13
N ASN A 26 -2.33 7.57 -50.24
CA ASN A 26 -1.75 6.28 -49.84
C ASN A 26 -2.38 5.75 -48.53
N TRP A 27 -2.66 4.46 -48.51
CA TRP A 27 -3.11 3.75 -47.33
C TRP A 27 -2.00 2.86 -46.82
N SER A 28 -1.77 2.89 -45.52
CA SER A 28 -0.93 1.92 -44.82
C SER A 28 -1.77 1.19 -43.80
N SER A 29 -1.51 -0.10 -43.59
CA SER A 29 -2.17 -0.88 -42.56
C SER A 29 -1.14 -1.67 -41.73
N ILE A 30 -1.43 -1.74 -40.44
CA ILE A 30 -0.74 -2.65 -39.51
C ILE A 30 -1.77 -3.56 -38.87
N GLN A 31 -1.38 -4.78 -38.54
CA GLN A 31 -2.22 -5.74 -37.85
C GLN A 31 -1.58 -6.05 -36.50
N LEU A 32 -2.37 -5.85 -35.44
CA LEU A 32 -2.03 -6.30 -34.10
C LEU A 32 -2.72 -7.62 -33.85
N GLN A 33 -1.97 -8.65 -33.54
CA GLN A 33 -2.47 -10.01 -33.27
C GLN A 33 -2.35 -10.36 -31.78
N ASP A 34 -3.08 -11.39 -31.35
CA ASP A 34 -3.05 -11.94 -29.99
C ASP A 34 -3.45 -10.91 -28.92
N ILE A 35 -4.37 -10.03 -29.24
CA ILE A 35 -4.88 -8.98 -28.35
C ILE A 35 -5.92 -9.57 -27.40
N LEU A 36 -5.74 -9.29 -26.11
CA LEU A 36 -6.69 -9.64 -25.06
C LEU A 36 -7.35 -8.37 -24.49
N PHE A 37 -8.66 -8.42 -24.29
CA PHE A 37 -9.36 -7.45 -23.47
C PHE A 37 -9.57 -8.01 -22.07
N GLY A 38 -9.13 -7.29 -21.07
CA GLY A 38 -9.14 -7.72 -19.67
C GLY A 38 -8.71 -6.63 -18.71
N ASP A 39 -8.41 -7.01 -17.49
CA ASP A 39 -7.97 -6.08 -16.45
C ASP A 39 -6.45 -5.86 -16.50
N VAL A 40 -6.00 -4.61 -16.52
CA VAL A 40 -4.58 -4.26 -16.47
C VAL A 40 -4.23 -3.70 -15.10
N TRP A 41 -3.22 -4.25 -14.45
CA TRP A 41 -2.73 -3.85 -13.15
C TRP A 41 -1.27 -3.37 -13.21
N LEU A 42 -1.00 -2.25 -12.55
CA LEU A 42 0.34 -1.73 -12.34
C LEU A 42 0.87 -2.21 -11.00
N CYS A 43 2.06 -2.82 -10.99
CA CYS A 43 2.74 -3.28 -9.77
C CYS A 43 4.02 -2.46 -9.58
N SER A 44 4.05 -1.62 -8.55
CA SER A 44 5.16 -0.71 -8.33
C SER A 44 5.64 -0.71 -6.87
N GLY A 45 6.84 -0.18 -6.63
CA GLY A 45 7.44 -0.12 -5.32
C GLY A 45 8.95 -0.35 -5.31
N GLN A 46 9.48 -0.82 -4.18
CA GLN A 46 10.92 -1.05 -4.02
C GLN A 46 11.30 -2.54 -4.05
N SER A 47 12.38 -2.92 -3.39
CA SER A 47 12.99 -4.26 -3.47
C SER A 47 12.05 -5.42 -3.19
N ASN A 48 11.13 -5.29 -2.24
CA ASN A 48 10.13 -6.32 -1.95
C ASN A 48 9.11 -6.50 -3.08
N MET A 49 8.81 -5.46 -3.86
CA MET A 49 8.08 -5.58 -5.12
C MET A 49 9.00 -6.11 -6.24
N ALA A 50 10.27 -5.74 -6.23
CA ALA A 50 11.23 -6.13 -7.27
C ALA A 50 11.68 -7.60 -7.18
N MET A 51 11.51 -8.27 -6.04
CA MET A 51 11.86 -9.68 -5.89
C MET A 51 11.23 -10.52 -7.01
N ALA A 52 12.07 -11.23 -7.76
CA ALA A 52 11.66 -12.05 -8.89
C ALA A 52 10.95 -13.34 -8.44
N VAL A 53 10.20 -13.96 -9.35
CA VAL A 53 9.50 -15.24 -9.09
C VAL A 53 10.47 -16.34 -8.62
N SER A 54 11.68 -16.40 -9.20
CA SER A 54 12.73 -17.35 -8.80
C SER A 54 13.22 -17.20 -7.36
N GLN A 55 13.03 -16.01 -6.76
CA GLN A 55 13.46 -15.70 -5.40
C GLN A 55 12.39 -16.02 -4.34
N ALA A 56 11.15 -16.24 -4.75
CA ALA A 56 10.07 -16.66 -3.86
C ALA A 56 10.19 -18.15 -3.49
N LEU A 57 9.52 -18.56 -2.42
CA LEU A 57 9.39 -19.99 -2.10
C LEU A 57 8.74 -20.73 -3.28
N ASN A 58 9.24 -21.93 -3.58
CA ASN A 58 8.79 -22.73 -4.71
C ASN A 58 8.92 -22.02 -6.10
N GLY A 59 9.75 -20.99 -6.21
CA GLY A 59 9.88 -20.17 -7.40
C GLY A 59 10.15 -20.97 -8.68
N THR A 60 10.99 -22.02 -8.63
CA THR A 60 11.26 -22.90 -9.77
C THR A 60 10.01 -23.63 -10.27
N ALA A 61 9.18 -24.14 -9.37
CA ALA A 61 7.93 -24.81 -9.73
C ALA A 61 6.92 -23.80 -10.31
N GLU A 62 6.86 -22.60 -9.77
CA GLU A 62 6.01 -21.50 -10.26
C GLU A 62 6.42 -21.05 -11.67
N LEU A 63 7.71 -20.89 -11.93
CA LEU A 63 8.22 -20.59 -13.27
C LEU A 63 7.82 -21.68 -14.27
N ALA A 64 7.98 -22.95 -13.92
CA ALA A 64 7.58 -24.06 -14.80
C ALA A 64 6.05 -24.09 -15.05
N ALA A 65 5.25 -23.73 -14.06
CA ALA A 65 3.79 -23.73 -14.18
C ALA A 65 3.24 -22.52 -14.94
N SER A 66 4.02 -21.47 -15.14
CA SER A 66 3.56 -20.19 -15.72
C SER A 66 2.98 -20.32 -17.13
N VAL A 67 3.46 -21.26 -17.93
CA VAL A 67 2.98 -21.55 -19.30
C VAL A 67 1.49 -21.97 -19.35
N ASN A 68 0.93 -22.37 -18.21
CA ASN A 68 -0.48 -22.75 -18.11
C ASN A 68 -1.45 -21.54 -18.05
N TYR A 69 -0.92 -20.32 -18.13
CA TYR A 69 -1.69 -19.08 -18.04
C TYR A 69 -1.67 -18.27 -19.35
N PRO A 70 -2.15 -18.83 -20.47
CA PRO A 70 -2.05 -18.21 -21.79
C PRO A 70 -2.86 -16.91 -21.93
N ASN A 71 -3.77 -16.62 -21.01
CA ASN A 71 -4.58 -15.39 -20.98
C ASN A 71 -4.07 -14.35 -19.99
N VAL A 72 -2.89 -14.57 -19.40
CA VAL A 72 -2.14 -13.52 -18.67
C VAL A 72 -1.11 -12.93 -19.63
N ARG A 73 -0.82 -11.64 -19.47
CA ARG A 73 0.27 -10.94 -20.15
C ARG A 73 1.11 -10.23 -19.10
N VAL A 74 2.41 -10.28 -19.31
CA VAL A 74 3.40 -9.66 -18.42
C VAL A 74 4.26 -8.67 -19.20
N LEU A 75 4.60 -7.55 -18.56
CA LEU A 75 5.52 -6.53 -19.08
C LEU A 75 6.44 -6.09 -17.95
N SER A 76 7.75 -6.13 -18.15
CA SER A 76 8.74 -5.74 -17.15
C SER A 76 9.49 -4.49 -17.57
N VAL A 77 9.33 -3.43 -16.79
CA VAL A 77 9.98 -2.13 -17.02
C VAL A 77 11.37 -2.13 -16.41
N LYS A 78 12.34 -1.60 -17.14
CA LYS A 78 13.71 -1.44 -16.67
C LYS A 78 13.80 -0.26 -15.70
N ALA A 79 14.62 -0.42 -14.67
CA ALA A 79 14.96 0.64 -13.75
C ALA A 79 15.68 1.79 -14.49
N GLU A 80 15.05 2.94 -14.55
CA GLU A 80 15.53 4.12 -15.27
C GLU A 80 15.13 5.40 -14.54
N VAL A 81 15.92 6.46 -14.69
CA VAL A 81 15.65 7.80 -14.15
C VAL A 81 15.48 8.80 -15.28
N SER A 82 14.59 9.77 -15.10
CA SER A 82 14.47 10.91 -16.01
C SER A 82 14.15 12.19 -15.24
N TYR A 83 14.76 13.28 -15.65
CA TYR A 83 14.48 14.62 -15.09
C TYR A 83 13.26 15.28 -15.76
N THR A 84 12.76 14.68 -16.82
CA THR A 84 11.54 15.12 -17.53
C THR A 84 10.62 13.92 -17.75
N PRO A 85 9.29 14.12 -17.73
CA PRO A 85 8.36 13.04 -17.97
C PRO A 85 8.54 12.38 -19.34
N TYR A 86 8.64 11.06 -19.37
CA TYR A 86 8.51 10.29 -20.60
C TYR A 86 7.04 10.12 -20.95
N TYR A 87 6.70 10.33 -22.21
CA TYR A 87 5.33 10.14 -22.72
C TYR A 87 5.11 8.77 -23.34
N ASP A 88 6.18 8.02 -23.57
CA ASP A 88 6.18 6.64 -24.04
C ASP A 88 7.46 5.96 -23.54
N LEU A 89 7.41 4.64 -23.45
CA LEU A 89 8.60 3.85 -23.20
C LEU A 89 9.49 3.88 -24.43
N ASN A 90 10.74 4.30 -24.25
CA ASN A 90 11.69 4.43 -25.34
C ASN A 90 12.18 3.05 -25.83
N SER A 91 11.32 2.35 -26.58
CA SER A 91 11.61 1.05 -27.22
C SER A 91 12.11 -0.03 -26.25
N THR A 92 12.83 -1.02 -26.78
CA THR A 92 13.43 -2.13 -26.01
C THR A 92 14.45 -1.70 -24.94
N ALA A 93 14.95 -0.45 -24.98
CA ALA A 93 15.92 0.03 -24.00
C ALA A 93 15.32 0.27 -22.61
N SER A 94 14.02 0.62 -22.53
CA SER A 94 13.31 0.85 -21.26
C SER A 94 12.58 -0.40 -20.72
N LEU A 95 12.77 -1.55 -21.32
CA LEU A 95 12.15 -2.80 -20.91
C LEU A 95 13.19 -3.87 -20.60
N TYR A 96 12.97 -4.61 -19.53
CA TYR A 96 13.60 -5.93 -19.34
C TYR A 96 12.91 -6.96 -20.22
N HIS A 97 11.59 -6.92 -20.28
CA HIS A 97 10.81 -7.79 -21.13
C HIS A 97 9.56 -7.05 -21.66
N PRO A 98 9.30 -7.05 -22.98
CA PRO A 98 8.07 -6.50 -23.56
C PRO A 98 6.85 -7.36 -23.20
N TRP A 99 5.65 -6.91 -23.59
CA TRP A 99 4.44 -7.70 -23.42
C TRP A 99 4.59 -9.12 -23.96
N ALA A 100 4.42 -10.10 -23.09
CA ALA A 100 4.52 -11.51 -23.42
C ALA A 100 3.51 -12.36 -22.66
N LYS A 101 3.30 -13.59 -23.16
CA LYS A 101 2.70 -14.68 -22.35
C LYS A 101 3.69 -15.04 -21.24
N PRO A 102 3.21 -15.40 -20.06
CA PRO A 102 4.09 -15.83 -18.99
C PRO A 102 4.72 -17.18 -19.34
N ASP A 103 6.02 -17.22 -19.24
CA ASP A 103 6.85 -18.40 -19.35
C ASP A 103 8.10 -18.21 -18.45
N PRO A 104 8.95 -19.23 -18.27
CA PRO A 104 10.14 -19.10 -17.45
C PRO A 104 11.07 -17.95 -17.86
N ASP A 105 11.16 -17.62 -19.15
CA ASP A 105 12.03 -16.55 -19.64
C ASP A 105 11.46 -15.17 -19.32
N SER A 106 10.19 -14.91 -19.65
CA SER A 106 9.51 -13.64 -19.37
C SER A 106 9.37 -13.35 -17.88
N LEU A 107 9.34 -14.39 -17.03
CA LEU A 107 9.31 -14.26 -15.57
C LEU A 107 10.72 -14.32 -14.93
N GLY A 108 11.79 -14.53 -15.73
CA GLY A 108 13.15 -14.33 -15.30
C GLY A 108 13.90 -15.55 -14.78
N VAL A 109 13.75 -16.71 -15.41
CA VAL A 109 14.57 -17.92 -15.09
C VAL A 109 16.07 -17.68 -15.28
N ASN A 110 16.45 -16.85 -16.24
CA ASN A 110 17.82 -16.53 -16.61
C ASN A 110 18.33 -15.21 -15.97
N ALA A 111 17.71 -14.79 -14.86
CA ALA A 111 18.12 -13.58 -14.15
C ALA A 111 19.61 -13.62 -13.80
N VAL A 112 20.42 -12.86 -14.52
CA VAL A 112 21.87 -12.75 -14.27
C VAL A 112 22.13 -11.90 -13.02
N GLU A 113 21.21 -11.00 -12.70
CA GLU A 113 21.27 -10.13 -11.53
C GLU A 113 19.98 -10.26 -10.71
N ASN A 114 20.12 -10.25 -9.39
CA ASN A 114 18.97 -10.20 -8.48
C ASN A 114 18.14 -8.94 -8.76
N TYR A 115 16.81 -9.07 -8.73
CA TYR A 115 15.85 -7.98 -8.88
C TYR A 115 15.70 -7.35 -10.29
N THR A 116 16.16 -8.02 -11.35
CA THR A 116 16.09 -7.49 -12.73
C THR A 116 14.93 -8.04 -13.55
N TYR A 117 14.04 -8.84 -12.95
CA TYR A 117 13.00 -9.55 -13.68
C TYR A 117 11.60 -9.32 -13.09
N PHE A 118 10.64 -10.09 -13.60
CA PHE A 118 9.24 -9.85 -13.25
C PHE A 118 8.95 -10.10 -11.76
N SER A 119 8.26 -9.17 -11.14
CA SER A 119 7.87 -9.19 -9.73
C SER A 119 7.11 -10.47 -9.35
N ALA A 120 7.56 -11.16 -8.30
CA ALA A 120 6.85 -12.32 -7.74
C ALA A 120 5.46 -11.92 -7.22
N VAL A 121 5.35 -10.83 -6.46
CA VAL A 121 4.06 -10.36 -5.94
C VAL A 121 3.10 -10.02 -7.08
N CYS A 122 3.60 -9.34 -8.13
CA CYS A 122 2.81 -9.01 -9.31
C CYS A 122 2.32 -10.26 -10.04
N TRP A 123 3.21 -11.25 -10.23
CA TRP A 123 2.86 -12.53 -10.87
C TRP A 123 1.78 -13.28 -10.10
N PHE A 124 2.00 -13.52 -8.81
CA PHE A 124 1.05 -14.27 -7.99
C PHE A 124 -0.29 -13.54 -7.88
N TYR A 125 -0.28 -12.21 -7.75
CA TYR A 125 -1.50 -11.40 -7.74
C TYR A 125 -2.30 -11.54 -9.03
N GLY A 126 -1.66 -11.39 -10.19
CA GLY A 126 -2.32 -11.53 -11.49
C GLY A 126 -2.80 -12.94 -11.78
N ARG A 127 -1.98 -13.96 -11.45
CA ARG A 127 -2.32 -15.37 -11.55
C ARG A 127 -3.56 -15.72 -10.74
N ASP A 128 -3.60 -15.34 -9.47
CA ASP A 128 -4.68 -15.70 -8.55
C ASP A 128 -5.98 -14.94 -8.87
N LEU A 129 -5.90 -13.70 -9.39
CA LEU A 129 -7.04 -12.99 -9.95
C LEU A 129 -7.56 -13.69 -11.20
N TYR A 130 -6.69 -14.11 -12.11
CA TYR A 130 -7.08 -14.90 -13.28
C TYR A 130 -7.74 -16.21 -12.88
N ASP A 131 -7.19 -16.90 -11.89
CA ASP A 131 -7.79 -18.15 -11.39
C ASP A 131 -9.16 -17.94 -10.78
N THR A 132 -9.36 -16.81 -10.12
CA THR A 132 -10.65 -16.46 -9.50
C THR A 132 -11.71 -16.06 -10.51
N TYR A 133 -11.37 -15.20 -11.49
CA TYR A 133 -12.36 -14.55 -12.36
C TYR A 133 -12.34 -15.05 -13.81
N LYS A 134 -11.28 -15.72 -14.23
CA LYS A 134 -11.05 -16.16 -15.61
C LYS A 134 -11.13 -15.03 -16.65
N VAL A 135 -10.94 -13.79 -16.20
CA VAL A 135 -10.78 -12.60 -17.04
C VAL A 135 -9.30 -12.46 -17.42
N PRO A 136 -8.96 -12.16 -18.68
CA PRO A 136 -7.57 -11.91 -19.05
C PRO A 136 -6.93 -10.84 -18.18
N MET A 137 -5.66 -11.03 -17.78
CA MET A 137 -4.93 -10.12 -16.91
C MET A 137 -3.68 -9.60 -17.61
N GLY A 138 -3.51 -8.27 -17.60
CA GLY A 138 -2.28 -7.60 -18.01
C GLY A 138 -1.53 -7.08 -16.77
N MET A 139 -0.29 -7.53 -16.56
CA MET A 139 0.50 -7.22 -15.39
C MET A 139 1.75 -6.42 -15.79
N ILE A 140 1.84 -5.19 -15.29
CA ILE A 140 2.97 -4.29 -15.53
C ILE A 140 3.82 -4.23 -14.26
N SER A 141 5.06 -4.70 -14.32
CA SER A 141 6.03 -4.65 -13.23
C SER A 141 6.96 -3.45 -13.42
N THR A 142 6.84 -2.43 -12.54
CA THR A 142 7.69 -1.25 -12.53
C THR A 142 8.13 -0.95 -11.09
N ASN A 143 9.38 -1.30 -10.77
CA ASN A 143 9.87 -1.28 -9.40
C ASN A 143 11.40 -1.07 -9.37
N TRP A 144 11.90 -0.52 -8.23
CA TRP A 144 13.33 -0.34 -8.04
C TRP A 144 13.70 -0.42 -6.55
N GLY A 145 14.61 -1.33 -6.21
CA GLY A 145 15.08 -1.55 -4.83
C GLY A 145 15.71 -0.33 -4.19
N SER A 146 15.61 -0.24 -2.86
CA SER A 146 16.19 0.83 -2.03
C SER A 146 15.71 2.24 -2.38
N THR A 147 14.49 2.40 -2.88
CA THR A 147 13.93 3.70 -3.22
C THR A 147 12.90 4.15 -2.20
N PRO A 148 12.98 5.39 -1.68
CA PRO A 148 11.91 5.99 -0.90
C PRO A 148 10.74 6.40 -1.80
N ILE A 149 9.63 6.86 -1.22
CA ILE A 149 8.41 7.21 -1.97
C ILE A 149 8.58 8.47 -2.82
N GLN A 150 9.46 9.38 -2.43
CA GLN A 150 9.63 10.69 -3.06
C GLN A 150 9.95 10.62 -4.57
N PRO A 151 10.90 9.82 -5.07
CA PRO A 151 11.16 9.67 -6.50
C PRO A 151 9.99 9.16 -7.33
N TRP A 152 9.04 8.44 -6.72
CA TRP A 152 7.83 7.91 -7.36
C TRP A 152 6.66 8.89 -7.38
N SER A 153 6.81 10.01 -6.72
CA SER A 153 5.82 11.07 -6.59
C SER A 153 5.99 12.13 -7.67
N SER A 154 4.89 12.63 -8.22
CA SER A 154 4.94 13.74 -9.19
C SER A 154 5.28 15.07 -8.50
N PRO A 155 5.65 16.12 -9.24
CA PRO A 155 5.89 17.45 -8.67
C PRO A 155 4.70 18.00 -7.87
N ASP A 156 3.46 17.65 -8.25
CA ASP A 156 2.24 18.11 -7.56
C ASP A 156 2.13 17.58 -6.13
N VAL A 157 2.59 16.33 -5.91
CA VAL A 157 2.68 15.72 -4.58
C VAL A 157 3.65 16.46 -3.69
N PHE A 158 4.83 16.84 -4.23
CA PHE A 158 5.82 17.62 -3.48
C PHE A 158 5.26 18.96 -3.03
N ASN A 159 4.65 19.70 -3.94
CA ASN A 159 4.05 21.00 -3.64
C ASN A 159 3.03 20.88 -2.51
N SER A 160 2.24 19.81 -2.49
CA SER A 160 1.21 19.61 -1.45
C SER A 160 1.79 19.20 -0.09
N CYS A 161 2.84 18.38 -0.04
CA CYS A 161 3.38 17.84 1.21
C CYS A 161 4.51 18.68 1.83
N VAL A 162 5.39 19.28 1.02
CA VAL A 162 6.53 20.07 1.51
C VAL A 162 6.09 21.47 1.93
N GLU A 163 5.20 22.13 1.19
CA GLU A 163 4.70 23.46 1.57
C GLU A 163 3.88 23.43 2.88
N ASN A 164 3.22 22.31 3.17
CA ASN A 164 2.49 22.14 4.43
C ASN A 164 3.41 21.83 5.61
N ALA A 165 4.50 21.10 5.40
CA ALA A 165 5.51 20.82 6.42
C ALA A 165 6.20 22.11 6.91
N THR A 166 6.60 23.00 6.00
CA THR A 166 7.25 24.28 6.37
C THR A 166 6.34 25.20 7.16
N LYS A 167 5.02 25.08 7.05
CA LYS A 167 4.06 25.85 7.87
C LYS A 167 3.82 25.24 9.26
N ALA A 168 3.98 23.92 9.40
CA ALA A 168 3.82 23.21 10.68
C ALA A 168 5.09 23.20 11.53
N ASP A 169 6.28 23.13 10.91
CA ASP A 169 7.58 23.02 11.61
C ASP A 169 8.07 24.32 12.24
N VAL A 170 7.54 25.48 11.86
CA VAL A 170 7.86 26.74 12.54
C VAL A 170 7.40 26.74 14.00
N THR A 171 6.49 25.86 14.39
CA THR A 171 5.97 25.71 15.76
C THR A 171 6.59 24.56 16.55
N LYS A 172 7.26 23.58 15.92
CA LYS A 172 7.80 22.37 16.57
C LYS A 172 9.33 22.27 16.64
N SER A 173 10.07 23.15 15.98
CA SER A 173 11.55 23.12 15.93
C SER A 173 12.20 23.66 17.20
N ARG A 174 12.07 22.95 18.32
CA ARG A 174 12.87 23.26 19.55
C ARG A 174 13.40 22.08 20.35
N CYS A 175 13.37 20.85 19.84
CA CYS A 175 14.02 19.72 20.52
C CYS A 175 14.51 18.68 19.50
N ALA A 176 15.59 18.97 18.77
CA ALA A 176 16.38 17.95 18.13
C ALA A 176 17.70 17.81 18.92
N SER A 177 17.90 16.69 19.60
CA SER A 177 19.16 16.38 20.27
C SER A 177 20.16 15.84 19.24
N GLU A 178 21.36 16.46 19.26
CA GLU A 178 22.52 16.11 18.44
C GLU A 178 23.05 14.71 18.79
N THR A 179 22.54 13.67 18.18
CA THR A 179 23.25 12.36 18.09
C THR A 179 22.80 11.55 16.86
N GLU A 180 22.63 12.17 15.72
CA GLU A 180 22.61 11.42 14.47
C GLU A 180 24.05 11.19 14.00
N LYS A 181 24.57 9.98 14.21
CA LYS A 181 25.69 9.49 13.43
C LYS A 181 25.26 9.42 11.99
N GLU A 182 25.77 10.33 11.19
CA GLU A 182 25.66 10.39 9.73
C GLU A 182 26.09 9.03 9.15
N PHE A 183 25.11 8.14 8.95
CA PHE A 183 25.26 7.08 7.98
C PHE A 183 25.21 7.80 6.64
N GLU A 184 26.37 7.90 5.97
CA GLU A 184 26.50 8.49 4.64
C GLU A 184 25.76 7.59 3.62
N TYR A 185 24.41 7.61 3.69
CA TYR A 185 23.56 7.10 2.65
C TYR A 185 23.69 8.07 1.48
N LYS A 186 24.50 7.69 0.50
CA LYS A 186 24.49 8.36 -0.79
C LYS A 186 23.15 8.03 -1.45
N PRO A 187 22.15 8.93 -1.46
CA PRO A 187 20.93 8.68 -2.19
C PRO A 187 21.34 8.52 -3.66
N TYR A 188 21.08 7.35 -4.23
CA TYR A 188 21.21 7.13 -5.67
C TYR A 188 20.38 8.15 -6.46
N PHE A 189 19.40 8.77 -5.83
CA PHE A 189 18.49 9.74 -6.40
C PHE A 189 18.61 11.06 -5.64
N LYS A 190 19.39 12.00 -6.19
CA LYS A 190 19.47 13.37 -5.67
C LYS A 190 18.23 14.22 -6.03
N ASN A 191 17.35 13.71 -6.91
CA ASN A 191 16.19 14.43 -7.39
C ASN A 191 14.91 13.63 -7.20
N ASP A 192 13.98 14.26 -6.57
CA ASP A 192 12.59 13.89 -6.44
C ASP A 192 11.94 13.77 -7.84
N THR A 193 10.93 12.93 -7.97
CA THR A 193 10.15 12.71 -9.20
C THR A 193 10.81 11.92 -10.35
N VAL A 194 12.09 11.56 -10.26
CA VAL A 194 12.81 10.95 -11.41
C VAL A 194 12.28 9.57 -11.82
N LEU A 195 11.74 8.80 -10.88
CA LEU A 195 11.14 7.49 -11.16
C LEU A 195 9.69 7.65 -11.63
N TRP A 196 8.96 8.62 -11.09
CA TRP A 196 7.67 9.02 -11.66
C TRP A 196 7.82 9.33 -13.14
N ASN A 197 8.78 10.20 -13.49
CA ASN A 197 9.00 10.64 -14.86
C ASN A 197 9.34 9.49 -15.82
N ALA A 198 10.20 8.56 -15.41
CA ALA A 198 10.71 7.50 -16.28
C ALA A 198 9.86 6.22 -16.27
N MET A 199 9.29 5.86 -15.12
CA MET A 199 8.77 4.51 -14.88
C MET A 199 7.25 4.46 -14.64
N ILE A 200 6.61 5.61 -14.36
CA ILE A 200 5.17 5.68 -14.11
C ILE A 200 4.46 6.53 -15.16
N HIS A 201 4.95 7.73 -15.44
CA HIS A 201 4.34 8.67 -16.36
C HIS A 201 4.09 8.11 -17.78
N PRO A 202 4.96 7.25 -18.36
CA PRO A 202 4.70 6.63 -19.67
C PRO A 202 3.39 5.85 -19.78
N PHE A 203 2.82 5.42 -18.65
CA PHE A 203 1.63 4.59 -18.60
C PHE A 203 0.32 5.36 -18.36
N VAL A 204 0.38 6.67 -18.04
CA VAL A 204 -0.84 7.40 -17.66
C VAL A 204 -1.88 7.51 -18.78
N ASN A 205 -1.45 7.33 -20.04
CA ASN A 205 -2.35 7.32 -21.20
C ASN A 205 -3.04 5.99 -21.44
N MET A 206 -2.65 4.90 -20.73
CA MET A 206 -3.34 3.61 -20.84
C MET A 206 -4.50 3.53 -19.84
N THR A 207 -5.53 2.76 -20.20
CA THR A 207 -6.58 2.37 -19.25
C THR A 207 -6.07 1.26 -18.34
N ILE A 208 -6.17 1.46 -17.02
CA ILE A 208 -5.84 0.43 -16.02
C ILE A 208 -7.04 0.12 -15.14
N LYS A 209 -7.07 -1.11 -14.60
CA LYS A 209 -8.02 -1.51 -13.56
C LYS A 209 -7.62 -0.92 -12.22
N GLY A 210 -6.33 -0.97 -11.89
CA GLY A 210 -5.80 -0.51 -10.63
C GLY A 210 -4.29 -0.66 -10.50
N ALA A 211 -3.78 -0.36 -9.31
CA ALA A 211 -2.37 -0.52 -8.99
C ALA A 211 -2.18 -1.27 -7.67
N ILE A 212 -1.03 -1.95 -7.53
CA ILE A 212 -0.54 -2.48 -6.26
C ILE A 212 0.85 -1.95 -5.95
N TRP A 213 1.12 -1.71 -4.66
CA TRP A 213 2.30 -1.02 -4.16
C TRP A 213 2.97 -1.80 -3.02
N TYR A 214 4.28 -2.03 -3.11
CA TYR A 214 5.04 -2.61 -2.01
C TYR A 214 6.34 -1.82 -1.78
N GLN A 215 6.28 -0.90 -0.83
CA GLN A 215 7.36 0.03 -0.49
C GLN A 215 7.10 0.60 0.91
N GLY A 216 8.10 1.13 1.56
CA GLY A 216 8.04 1.79 2.86
C GLY A 216 9.33 1.61 3.65
N GLU A 217 10.09 0.55 3.39
CA GLU A 217 11.29 0.18 4.11
C GLU A 217 12.38 1.27 4.02
N SER A 218 12.56 1.90 2.86
CA SER A 218 13.52 3.01 2.71
C SER A 218 13.08 4.27 3.45
N ASN A 219 11.79 4.45 3.68
CA ASN A 219 11.28 5.60 4.41
C ASN A 219 11.36 5.46 5.93
N THR A 220 11.73 4.31 6.46
CA THR A 220 12.07 4.19 7.88
C THR A 220 13.32 5.01 8.26
N PHE A 221 14.14 5.36 7.27
CA PHE A 221 15.37 6.17 7.41
C PHE A 221 15.29 7.53 6.71
N LEU A 222 14.36 7.70 5.76
CA LEU A 222 14.29 8.86 4.86
C LEU A 222 12.88 9.44 4.82
N GLY A 223 12.64 10.52 5.55
CA GLY A 223 11.38 11.25 5.51
C GLY A 223 10.21 10.46 6.12
N THR A 224 10.45 9.78 7.24
CA THR A 224 9.44 9.02 7.98
C THR A 224 8.22 9.89 8.29
N ASP A 225 8.42 11.08 8.88
CA ASP A 225 7.36 11.98 9.32
C ASP A 225 6.48 12.53 8.18
N THR A 226 7.00 12.52 6.96
CA THR A 226 6.26 12.99 5.78
C THR A 226 5.57 11.87 5.00
N TYR A 227 5.83 10.61 5.34
CA TYR A 227 5.36 9.46 4.59
C TYR A 227 3.84 9.39 4.47
N SER A 228 3.11 9.68 5.55
CA SER A 228 1.64 9.68 5.55
C SER A 228 1.08 10.64 4.50
N CYS A 229 1.62 11.88 4.43
CA CYS A 229 1.24 12.85 3.41
C CYS A 229 1.57 12.36 2.00
N PHE A 230 2.85 11.96 1.77
CA PHE A 230 3.30 11.53 0.45
C PHE A 230 2.50 10.34 -0.08
N PHE A 231 2.21 9.34 0.76
CA PHE A 231 1.53 8.14 0.31
C PHE A 231 0.07 8.41 -0.07
N GLN A 232 -0.65 9.16 0.75
CA GLN A 232 -2.02 9.57 0.45
C GLN A 232 -2.08 10.47 -0.80
N ALA A 233 -1.20 11.48 -0.87
CA ALA A 233 -1.15 12.41 -1.98
C ALA A 233 -0.75 11.72 -3.29
N MET A 234 0.23 10.79 -3.26
CA MET A 234 0.64 10.02 -4.43
C MET A 234 -0.52 9.18 -5.00
N ILE A 235 -1.28 8.50 -4.16
CA ILE A 235 -2.44 7.72 -4.61
C ILE A 235 -3.48 8.63 -5.29
N SER A 236 -3.76 9.78 -4.69
CA SER A 236 -4.71 10.75 -5.24
C SER A 236 -4.23 11.34 -6.56
N ASP A 237 -2.94 11.71 -6.63
CA ASP A 237 -2.31 12.27 -7.82
C ASP A 237 -2.24 11.26 -8.98
N TRP A 238 -1.84 10.00 -8.71
CA TRP A 238 -1.87 8.96 -9.74
C TRP A 238 -3.27 8.77 -10.30
N ARG A 239 -4.29 8.72 -9.44
CA ARG A 239 -5.69 8.62 -9.85
C ARG A 239 -6.11 9.75 -10.78
N GLN A 240 -5.77 10.99 -10.42
CA GLN A 240 -6.09 12.16 -11.23
C GLN A 240 -5.38 12.13 -12.58
N LYS A 241 -4.09 11.80 -12.60
CA LYS A 241 -3.27 11.76 -13.82
C LYS A 241 -3.71 10.64 -14.76
N TRP A 242 -4.00 9.47 -14.22
CA TRP A 242 -4.56 8.36 -15.03
C TRP A 242 -5.95 8.67 -15.59
N TYR A 243 -6.82 9.27 -14.79
CA TYR A 243 -8.14 9.68 -15.28
C TYR A 243 -8.02 10.66 -16.44
N ALA A 244 -7.17 11.69 -16.30
CA ALA A 244 -6.93 12.67 -17.35
C ALA A 244 -6.24 12.05 -18.58
N GLY A 245 -5.14 11.33 -18.38
CA GLY A 245 -4.29 10.79 -19.45
C GLY A 245 -4.99 9.70 -20.27
N SER A 246 -5.78 8.84 -19.63
CA SER A 246 -6.55 7.79 -20.32
C SER A 246 -7.84 8.30 -21.00
N SER A 247 -7.97 9.61 -21.21
CA SER A 247 -9.21 10.21 -21.74
C SER A 247 -10.46 9.80 -20.93
N GLN A 248 -10.34 9.77 -19.59
CA GLN A 248 -11.37 9.42 -18.63
C GLN A 248 -11.82 7.94 -18.65
N GLN A 249 -11.08 7.06 -19.31
CA GLN A 249 -11.40 5.64 -19.36
C GLN A 249 -11.00 4.89 -18.08
N THR A 250 -9.93 5.31 -17.41
CA THR A 250 -9.57 4.79 -16.09
C THR A 250 -10.50 5.39 -15.02
N ASN A 251 -11.00 4.56 -14.11
CA ASN A 251 -11.85 5.03 -13.01
C ASN A 251 -11.11 6.09 -12.17
N PRO A 252 -11.70 7.28 -11.89
CA PRO A 252 -11.06 8.33 -11.08
C PRO A 252 -10.76 7.91 -9.64
N LEU A 253 -11.39 6.84 -9.16
CA LEU A 253 -11.08 6.17 -7.89
C LEU A 253 -10.65 4.72 -8.14
N PHE A 254 -9.77 4.48 -9.10
CA PHE A 254 -9.31 3.13 -9.37
C PHE A 254 -8.78 2.46 -8.09
N PRO A 255 -9.01 1.14 -7.91
CA PRO A 255 -8.55 0.40 -6.74
C PRO A 255 -7.02 0.47 -6.60
N PHE A 256 -6.56 0.82 -5.40
CA PHE A 256 -5.15 0.86 -5.08
C PHE A 256 -4.85 -0.09 -3.91
N GLY A 257 -4.09 -1.15 -4.18
CA GLY A 257 -3.66 -2.09 -3.16
C GLY A 257 -2.26 -1.76 -2.64
N PHE A 258 -1.97 -2.04 -1.37
CA PHE A 258 -0.59 -1.97 -0.90
C PHE A 258 -0.27 -3.08 0.09
N VAL A 259 1.02 -3.33 0.26
CA VAL A 259 1.52 -4.23 1.31
C VAL A 259 1.95 -3.39 2.50
N GLN A 260 1.29 -3.59 3.65
CA GLN A 260 1.80 -3.06 4.90
C GLN A 260 3.09 -3.80 5.22
N ILE A 261 4.19 -3.03 5.33
CA ILE A 261 5.55 -3.59 5.29
C ILE A 261 5.80 -4.67 6.36
N SER A 262 6.62 -5.64 5.99
CA SER A 262 7.00 -6.77 6.82
C SER A 262 7.95 -6.36 7.96
N THR A 263 8.86 -7.22 8.34
CA THR A 263 9.78 -7.04 9.47
C THR A 263 11.07 -6.32 9.06
N SER A 264 11.85 -5.91 10.05
CA SER A 264 13.16 -5.28 9.86
C SER A 264 14.25 -6.27 9.40
N TRP A 265 15.48 -5.75 9.27
CA TRP A 265 16.67 -6.51 8.86
C TRP A 265 17.04 -7.66 9.79
N VAL A 266 16.87 -7.46 11.11
CA VAL A 266 17.33 -8.41 12.13
C VAL A 266 16.19 -8.66 13.11
N PRO A 267 15.96 -9.93 13.50
CA PRO A 267 14.98 -10.26 14.52
C PRO A 267 15.39 -9.69 15.90
N GLN A 268 14.90 -8.52 16.24
CA GLN A 268 15.11 -7.88 17.53
C GLN A 268 13.76 -7.41 18.06
N PHE A 269 13.19 -8.19 18.98
CA PHE A 269 11.93 -7.80 19.63
C PHE A 269 12.13 -6.56 20.49
N GLY A 270 11.14 -5.67 20.49
CA GLY A 270 11.14 -4.44 21.27
C GLY A 270 11.97 -3.29 20.71
N VAL A 271 12.72 -3.48 19.63
CA VAL A 271 13.44 -2.38 18.94
C VAL A 271 12.50 -1.63 18.02
N ILE A 272 12.60 -0.31 18.01
CA ILE A 272 11.78 0.59 17.16
C ILE A 272 12.72 1.44 16.30
N ASN A 273 12.76 1.15 14.99
CA ASN A 273 13.49 1.90 13.96
C ASN A 273 12.52 2.41 12.88
N ASN A 274 11.39 2.99 13.31
CA ASN A 274 10.36 3.58 12.46
C ASN A 274 9.54 2.59 11.58
N TYR A 275 9.75 1.28 11.64
CA TYR A 275 8.88 0.32 10.93
C TYR A 275 7.43 0.41 11.39
N PRO A 276 7.11 0.41 12.70
CA PRO A 276 5.73 0.58 13.16
C PRO A 276 5.14 1.93 12.76
N VAL A 277 5.96 3.00 12.75
CA VAL A 277 5.54 4.33 12.30
C VAL A 277 5.17 4.31 10.81
N ILE A 278 6.00 3.72 9.95
CA ILE A 278 5.67 3.57 8.53
C ILE A 278 4.42 2.72 8.32
N ARG A 279 4.25 1.60 9.02
CA ARG A 279 3.02 0.78 8.95
C ARG A 279 1.77 1.59 9.31
N TRP A 280 1.88 2.47 10.30
CA TRP A 280 0.83 3.39 10.71
C TRP A 280 0.53 4.42 9.61
N HIS A 281 1.57 5.09 9.11
CA HIS A 281 1.48 6.07 8.02
C HIS A 281 0.93 5.47 6.71
N GLN A 282 1.18 4.19 6.42
CA GLN A 282 0.61 3.51 5.26
C GLN A 282 -0.93 3.47 5.27
N THR A 283 -1.55 3.68 6.43
CA THR A 283 -3.01 3.72 6.58
C THR A 283 -3.55 5.14 6.80
N ASN A 284 -2.74 6.16 6.55
CA ASN A 284 -3.07 7.56 6.88
C ASN A 284 -3.37 7.74 8.37
N ASP A 285 -2.58 7.09 9.21
CA ASP A 285 -2.65 7.15 10.68
C ASP A 285 -4.00 6.71 11.28
N VAL A 286 -4.67 5.78 10.59
CA VAL A 286 -5.96 5.22 11.01
C VAL A 286 -5.86 3.75 11.42
N GLY A 287 -4.88 3.02 10.88
CA GLY A 287 -4.61 1.60 11.16
C GLY A 287 -5.31 0.61 10.22
N TYR A 288 -6.24 1.04 9.39
CA TYR A 288 -6.93 0.21 8.39
C TYR A 288 -7.31 0.98 7.13
N VAL A 289 -7.56 0.25 6.05
CA VAL A 289 -8.10 0.77 4.77
C VAL A 289 -9.19 -0.20 4.25
N PRO A 290 -10.19 0.29 3.47
CA PRO A 290 -10.39 1.69 3.10
C PRO A 290 -10.84 2.54 4.28
N ASN A 291 -10.44 3.81 4.28
CA ASN A 291 -10.87 4.80 5.25
C ASN A 291 -11.25 6.12 4.53
N ALA A 292 -11.67 7.13 5.29
CA ALA A 292 -12.16 8.40 4.71
C ALA A 292 -11.07 9.15 3.89
N GLY A 293 -9.81 9.08 4.32
CA GLY A 293 -8.67 9.69 3.60
C GLY A 293 -8.17 8.84 2.43
N MET A 294 -8.46 7.54 2.45
CA MET A 294 -7.97 6.57 1.46
C MET A 294 -9.12 5.70 0.92
N PRO A 295 -10.11 6.29 0.22
CA PRO A 295 -11.23 5.54 -0.34
C PRO A 295 -10.77 4.61 -1.45
N ASN A 296 -11.41 3.44 -1.56
CA ASN A 296 -11.11 2.41 -2.57
C ASN A 296 -9.64 1.94 -2.54
N VAL A 297 -9.01 1.95 -1.35
CA VAL A 297 -7.69 1.41 -1.08
C VAL A 297 -7.84 0.09 -0.32
N PHE A 298 -6.96 -0.87 -0.56
CA PHE A 298 -6.93 -2.16 0.15
C PHE A 298 -5.49 -2.53 0.52
N MET A 299 -5.32 -3.36 1.54
CA MET A 299 -3.99 -3.74 1.99
C MET A 299 -3.84 -5.24 2.28
N ALA A 300 -2.61 -5.72 2.16
CA ALA A 300 -2.15 -6.98 2.73
C ALA A 300 -1.21 -6.70 3.90
N VAL A 301 -1.56 -7.11 5.08
CA VAL A 301 -0.68 -7.03 6.26
C VAL A 301 0.39 -8.10 6.14
N ALA A 302 1.68 -7.73 6.18
CA ALA A 302 2.79 -8.66 6.00
C ALA A 302 3.72 -8.77 7.23
N LEU A 303 3.37 -8.12 8.34
CA LEU A 303 4.22 -8.08 9.55
C LEU A 303 4.47 -9.47 10.18
N ASP A 304 3.60 -10.45 9.93
CA ASP A 304 3.72 -11.85 10.38
C ASP A 304 4.43 -12.77 9.38
N LEU A 305 4.89 -12.25 8.26
CA LEU A 305 5.57 -13.01 7.22
C LEU A 305 7.09 -12.83 7.29
N SER A 306 7.63 -12.90 8.51
CA SER A 306 9.07 -12.80 8.75
C SER A 306 9.83 -14.00 8.17
N ASP A 307 11.01 -13.76 7.60
CA ASP A 307 11.90 -14.78 7.03
C ASP A 307 13.37 -14.48 7.39
N PRO A 308 13.77 -14.69 8.66
CA PRO A 308 15.13 -14.42 9.10
C PRO A 308 16.20 -15.18 8.30
N GLU A 309 15.82 -16.35 7.78
CA GLU A 309 16.68 -17.24 7.00
C GLU A 309 16.65 -16.96 5.49
N SER A 310 16.06 -15.83 5.07
CA SER A 310 16.06 -15.46 3.67
C SER A 310 17.48 -15.22 3.17
N PRO A 311 17.92 -15.89 2.07
CA PRO A 311 19.24 -15.65 1.48
C PRO A 311 19.38 -14.23 0.91
N TYR A 312 18.29 -13.48 0.85
CA TYR A 312 18.23 -12.09 0.37
C TYR A 312 18.21 -11.08 1.52
N GLY A 313 18.43 -11.55 2.77
CA GLY A 313 18.30 -10.79 4.01
C GLY A 313 16.90 -10.81 4.59
N ALA A 314 16.78 -10.71 5.92
CA ALA A 314 15.51 -10.80 6.65
C ALA A 314 14.46 -9.76 6.20
N ILE A 315 14.91 -8.60 5.69
CA ILE A 315 14.05 -7.56 5.10
C ILE A 315 13.35 -8.01 3.81
N HIS A 316 13.82 -9.09 3.19
CA HIS A 316 13.31 -9.62 1.92
C HIS A 316 12.73 -11.03 2.12
N PRO A 317 11.59 -11.18 2.79
CA PRO A 317 10.97 -12.48 3.03
C PRO A 317 10.50 -13.12 1.72
N ARG A 318 10.68 -14.45 1.61
CA ARG A 318 10.32 -15.22 0.41
C ARG A 318 8.83 -15.58 0.30
N TYR A 319 8.02 -15.26 1.28
CA TYR A 319 6.59 -15.59 1.36
C TYR A 319 5.72 -14.69 0.46
N LYS A 320 6.10 -14.55 -0.82
CA LYS A 320 5.43 -13.63 -1.77
C LYS A 320 4.05 -14.13 -2.19
N GLN A 321 3.82 -15.46 -2.15
CA GLN A 321 2.49 -16.06 -2.37
C GLN A 321 1.49 -15.63 -1.30
N ASP A 322 1.88 -15.66 -0.01
CA ASP A 322 1.02 -15.22 1.10
C ASP A 322 0.65 -13.74 0.96
N VAL A 323 1.61 -12.89 0.60
CA VAL A 323 1.38 -11.46 0.35
C VAL A 323 0.36 -11.27 -0.77
N ALA A 324 0.56 -11.94 -1.91
CA ALA A 324 -0.31 -11.84 -3.06
C ALA A 324 -1.72 -12.39 -2.77
N ALA A 325 -1.84 -13.52 -2.09
CA ALA A 325 -3.12 -14.10 -1.71
C ALA A 325 -3.94 -13.16 -0.82
N ARG A 326 -3.30 -12.46 0.14
CA ARG A 326 -3.95 -11.44 0.96
C ARG A 326 -4.38 -10.22 0.14
N LEU A 327 -3.54 -9.76 -0.81
CA LEU A 327 -3.90 -8.69 -1.74
C LEU A 327 -5.10 -9.08 -2.60
N VAL A 328 -5.11 -10.29 -3.17
CA VAL A 328 -6.22 -10.81 -3.97
C VAL A 328 -7.50 -10.87 -3.15
N GLN A 329 -7.44 -11.39 -1.93
CA GLN A 329 -8.61 -11.47 -1.05
C GLN A 329 -9.21 -10.09 -0.77
N ALA A 330 -8.38 -9.08 -0.55
CA ALA A 330 -8.82 -7.70 -0.35
C ALA A 330 -9.31 -7.06 -1.67
N ALA A 331 -8.66 -7.32 -2.79
CA ALA A 331 -9.08 -6.85 -4.11
C ALA A 331 -10.47 -7.40 -4.51
N ARG A 332 -10.79 -8.66 -4.19
CA ARG A 332 -12.11 -9.25 -4.44
C ARG A 332 -13.24 -8.38 -3.88
N VAL A 333 -13.05 -7.83 -2.69
CA VAL A 333 -14.05 -6.95 -2.05
C VAL A 333 -13.97 -5.53 -2.59
N VAL A 334 -12.79 -4.93 -2.61
CA VAL A 334 -12.62 -3.51 -2.91
C VAL A 334 -12.67 -3.23 -4.42
N ALA A 335 -11.96 -4.03 -5.23
CA ALA A 335 -11.86 -3.80 -6.67
C ALA A 335 -12.95 -4.51 -7.48
N TYR A 336 -13.40 -5.67 -6.99
CA TYR A 336 -14.39 -6.50 -7.68
C TYR A 336 -15.77 -6.53 -7.00
N GLN A 337 -15.90 -5.85 -5.85
CA GLN A 337 -17.16 -5.67 -5.11
C GLN A 337 -17.84 -7.00 -4.71
N GLU A 338 -17.04 -8.04 -4.53
CA GLU A 338 -17.51 -9.34 -4.09
C GLU A 338 -18.00 -9.27 -2.65
N LYS A 339 -19.12 -9.91 -2.35
CA LYS A 339 -19.73 -9.88 -1.02
C LYS A 339 -19.43 -11.17 -0.25
N GLY A 340 -19.37 -11.06 1.07
CA GLY A 340 -19.21 -12.21 1.96
C GLY A 340 -17.77 -12.72 2.09
N VAL A 341 -16.80 -12.03 1.52
CA VAL A 341 -15.38 -12.36 1.65
C VAL A 341 -14.81 -11.65 2.87
N ILE A 342 -14.15 -12.40 3.75
CA ILE A 342 -13.34 -11.85 4.83
C ILE A 342 -12.01 -11.39 4.21
N TYR A 343 -11.65 -10.11 4.37
CA TYR A 343 -10.52 -9.52 3.66
C TYR A 343 -9.61 -8.63 4.51
N GLN A 344 -9.99 -8.41 5.76
CA GLN A 344 -9.21 -7.62 6.72
C GLN A 344 -8.92 -8.47 7.96
N GLY A 345 -7.79 -8.24 8.59
CA GLY A 345 -7.52 -8.71 9.94
C GLY A 345 -8.40 -7.97 10.97
N PRO A 346 -8.52 -8.51 12.19
CA PRO A 346 -9.26 -7.85 13.26
C PRO A 346 -8.69 -6.47 13.59
N PHE A 347 -9.57 -5.47 13.75
CA PHE A 347 -9.17 -4.11 14.17
C PHE A 347 -10.05 -3.64 15.32
N PRO A 348 -9.49 -2.96 16.35
CA PRO A 348 -10.27 -2.49 17.49
C PRO A 348 -11.37 -1.52 17.07
N THR A 349 -12.51 -1.60 17.77
CA THR A 349 -13.63 -0.68 17.62
C THR A 349 -13.90 0.12 18.89
N LYS A 350 -13.48 -0.42 20.03
CA LYS A 350 -13.68 0.22 21.34
C LYS A 350 -12.77 -0.44 22.38
N PHE A 351 -12.39 0.36 23.38
CA PHE A 351 -11.78 -0.10 24.61
C PHE A 351 -12.73 0.14 25.78
N ASN A 352 -12.85 -0.83 26.69
CA ASN A 352 -13.53 -0.67 27.96
C ASN A 352 -12.48 -0.81 29.06
N VAL A 353 -12.19 0.28 29.75
CA VAL A 353 -11.21 0.32 30.84
C VAL A 353 -11.93 0.20 32.17
N ASP A 354 -11.47 -0.70 33.01
CA ASP A 354 -11.85 -0.81 34.40
C ASP A 354 -10.64 -0.46 35.27
N SER A 355 -10.63 0.76 35.82
CA SER A 355 -9.52 1.26 36.63
C SER A 355 -9.47 0.66 38.04
N GLN A 356 -10.55 0.03 38.52
CA GLN A 356 -10.57 -0.64 39.83
C GLN A 356 -9.97 -2.03 39.75
N GLU A 357 -10.27 -2.75 38.66
CA GLU A 357 -9.74 -4.09 38.41
C GLU A 357 -8.45 -4.05 37.56
N GLU A 358 -7.99 -2.87 37.16
CA GLU A 358 -6.83 -2.66 36.28
C GLU A 358 -6.89 -3.52 35.00
N THR A 359 -8.05 -3.53 34.34
CA THR A 359 -8.27 -4.31 33.12
C THR A 359 -8.72 -3.47 31.95
N ILE A 360 -8.35 -3.93 30.73
CA ILE A 360 -8.82 -3.37 29.46
C ILE A 360 -9.45 -4.48 28.64
N ASP A 361 -10.72 -4.31 28.26
CA ASP A 361 -11.36 -5.14 27.24
C ASP A 361 -11.26 -4.48 25.87
N VAL A 362 -10.57 -5.10 24.93
CA VAL A 362 -10.48 -4.68 23.53
C VAL A 362 -11.59 -5.34 22.74
N GLN A 363 -12.47 -4.53 22.17
CA GLN A 363 -13.53 -4.97 21.26
C GLN A 363 -13.07 -4.85 19.82
N TYR A 364 -13.13 -5.93 19.06
CA TYR A 364 -12.78 -5.95 17.63
C TYR A 364 -14.03 -5.86 16.75
N ASN A 365 -13.84 -5.40 15.52
CA ASN A 365 -14.93 -5.34 14.54
C ASN A 365 -15.36 -6.76 14.13
N ASN A 366 -16.65 -6.91 13.81
CA ASN A 366 -17.20 -8.14 13.25
C ASN A 366 -17.44 -8.07 11.73
N LYS A 367 -17.12 -6.92 11.11
CA LYS A 367 -17.30 -6.69 9.68
C LYS A 367 -15.95 -6.77 8.98
N GLY A 368 -15.84 -7.66 8.01
CA GLY A 368 -14.64 -7.82 7.19
C GLY A 368 -13.56 -8.74 7.79
N SER A 369 -13.55 -9.00 9.12
CA SER A 369 -12.55 -9.85 9.77
C SER A 369 -13.08 -11.18 10.32
N GLY A 370 -14.38 -11.30 10.58
CA GLY A 370 -14.94 -12.45 11.30
C GLY A 370 -14.49 -12.51 12.77
N PRO A 371 -14.81 -13.61 13.50
CA PRO A 371 -14.32 -13.85 14.86
C PRO A 371 -12.80 -13.80 14.97
N ILE A 372 -12.29 -13.46 16.15
CA ILE A 372 -10.86 -13.46 16.42
C ILE A 372 -10.36 -14.82 16.88
N ARG A 373 -9.07 -15.08 16.62
CA ARG A 373 -8.32 -16.23 17.08
C ARG A 373 -7.00 -15.77 17.71
N LEU A 374 -6.68 -16.28 18.88
CA LEU A 374 -5.37 -16.10 19.50
C LEU A 374 -4.42 -17.20 19.04
N VAL A 375 -3.21 -16.86 18.62
CA VAL A 375 -2.24 -17.78 18.02
C VAL A 375 -0.89 -17.70 18.72
N GLY A 376 -0.20 -16.57 18.66
CA GLY A 376 1.17 -16.39 19.12
C GLY A 376 1.31 -16.07 20.60
N PRO A 377 2.50 -15.66 21.03
CA PRO A 377 2.72 -15.16 22.39
C PRO A 377 1.78 -14.00 22.71
N LEU A 378 1.24 -14.01 23.94
CA LEU A 378 0.26 -13.03 24.41
C LEU A 378 0.87 -11.96 25.32
N ASN A 379 2.12 -12.12 25.69
CA ASN A 379 2.92 -11.17 26.49
C ASN A 379 3.77 -10.30 25.58
N ASN A 380 4.03 -9.06 26.00
CA ASN A 380 4.88 -8.08 25.29
C ASN A 380 4.40 -7.79 23.85
N THR A 381 3.10 -7.79 23.63
CA THR A 381 2.50 -7.56 22.31
C THR A 381 1.53 -6.39 22.29
N PHE A 382 1.00 -6.07 23.45
CA PHE A 382 0.27 -4.84 23.71
C PHE A 382 1.02 -4.04 24.76
N GLU A 383 1.00 -2.74 24.62
CA GLU A 383 1.58 -1.80 25.58
C GLU A 383 0.55 -0.72 25.90
N VAL A 384 0.46 -0.34 27.17
CA VAL A 384 -0.41 0.72 27.64
C VAL A 384 0.44 1.93 28.01
N CYS A 385 0.06 3.09 27.55
CA CYS A 385 0.67 4.35 27.94
C CYS A 385 0.05 4.85 29.24
N CYS A 386 0.87 5.05 30.26
CA CYS A 386 0.50 5.62 31.53
C CYS A 386 0.99 7.08 31.62
N SER A 387 0.09 8.03 31.82
CA SER A 387 0.36 9.46 31.79
C SER A 387 -0.47 10.23 32.81
N ASN A 388 0.03 11.38 33.26
CA ASN A 388 -0.74 12.39 33.99
C ASN A 388 -1.55 13.33 33.06
N TYR A 389 -1.43 13.16 31.77
CA TYR A 389 -2.10 13.94 30.75
C TYR A 389 -3.25 13.14 30.13
N THR A 390 -4.16 13.82 29.46
CA THR A 390 -5.27 13.18 28.73
C THR A 390 -4.84 12.46 27.44
N GLU A 391 -3.60 12.72 27.00
CA GLU A 391 -3.01 12.12 25.80
C GLU A 391 -1.62 11.61 26.13
N CYS A 392 -1.22 10.52 25.49
CA CYS A 392 0.14 9.98 25.60
C CYS A 392 1.16 10.95 24.98
N GLN A 393 2.17 11.31 25.73
CA GLN A 393 3.26 12.17 25.30
C GLN A 393 4.46 11.33 24.83
N GLU A 394 5.36 11.92 24.07
CA GLU A 394 6.54 11.24 23.51
C GLU A 394 7.43 10.60 24.59
N ASN A 395 7.54 11.22 25.77
CA ASN A 395 8.37 10.77 26.88
C ASN A 395 7.60 9.97 27.94
N ASP A 396 6.31 9.66 27.72
CA ASP A 396 5.54 8.85 28.65
C ASP A 396 5.97 7.38 28.62
N THR A 397 5.69 6.69 29.72
CA THR A 397 6.07 5.30 29.89
C THR A 397 5.05 4.37 29.23
N TRP A 398 5.53 3.50 28.35
CA TRP A 398 4.76 2.40 27.80
C TRP A 398 5.03 1.12 28.61
N ILE A 399 3.97 0.50 29.09
CA ILE A 399 4.02 -0.69 29.93
C ILE A 399 3.50 -1.88 29.14
N ASP A 400 4.30 -2.94 29.11
CA ASP A 400 3.89 -4.23 28.53
C ASP A 400 2.68 -4.79 29.26
N THR A 401 1.70 -5.27 28.50
CA THR A 401 0.51 -5.94 29.02
C THR A 401 0.43 -7.39 28.54
N THR A 402 -0.34 -8.17 29.27
CA THR A 402 -0.58 -9.57 28.93
C THR A 402 -2.06 -9.82 28.70
N VAL A 403 -2.40 -10.40 27.56
CA VAL A 403 -3.76 -10.88 27.29
C VAL A 403 -4.07 -12.05 28.23
N THR A 404 -5.10 -11.88 29.04
CA THR A 404 -5.48 -12.86 30.08
C THR A 404 -6.62 -13.80 29.64
N ALA A 405 -7.51 -13.32 28.76
CA ALA A 405 -8.67 -14.08 28.31
C ALA A 405 -9.24 -13.64 26.98
N LEU A 406 -9.88 -14.57 26.26
CA LEU A 406 -10.93 -14.28 25.30
C LEU A 406 -12.24 -14.06 26.07
N THR A 407 -12.80 -12.85 26.02
CA THR A 407 -14.08 -12.51 26.69
C THR A 407 -15.29 -12.67 25.77
N GLY A 408 -15.06 -13.01 24.48
CA GLY A 408 -16.09 -13.26 23.49
C GLY A 408 -15.50 -13.59 22.13
N LEU A 409 -16.34 -13.76 21.12
CA LEU A 409 -15.89 -14.03 19.73
C LEU A 409 -15.08 -12.88 19.11
N TYR A 410 -15.23 -11.67 19.67
CA TYR A 410 -14.66 -10.43 19.15
C TYR A 410 -13.98 -9.60 20.23
N SER A 411 -13.64 -10.17 21.38
CA SER A 411 -13.07 -9.41 22.48
C SER A 411 -12.03 -10.19 23.26
N ILE A 412 -11.01 -9.47 23.71
CA ILE A 412 -9.95 -9.94 24.58
C ILE A 412 -9.87 -9.05 25.82
N ARG A 413 -9.44 -9.63 26.92
CA ARG A 413 -9.12 -8.91 28.16
C ARG A 413 -7.63 -8.97 28.42
N MET A 414 -7.09 -7.88 28.91
CA MET A 414 -5.72 -7.75 29.38
C MET A 414 -5.67 -7.01 30.72
N ASN A 415 -4.65 -7.29 31.51
CA ASN A 415 -4.36 -6.56 32.73
C ASN A 415 -3.28 -5.51 32.43
N TYR A 416 -3.33 -4.40 33.15
CA TYR A 416 -2.30 -3.37 33.12
C TYR A 416 -2.06 -2.84 34.53
N THR A 417 -0.95 -2.13 34.75
CA THR A 417 -0.67 -1.46 36.02
C THR A 417 0.04 -0.15 35.72
N CYS A 418 -0.63 0.95 36.00
CA CYS A 418 -0.10 2.30 35.79
C CYS A 418 0.32 3.01 37.11
N GLU A 419 0.33 2.27 38.25
CA GLU A 419 0.58 2.83 39.57
C GLU A 419 -0.31 4.07 39.85
N ASP A 420 0.32 5.25 40.04
CA ASP A 420 -0.38 6.51 40.34
C ASP A 420 -0.77 7.32 39.07
N LEU A 421 -0.57 6.73 37.87
CA LEU A 421 -0.87 7.35 36.58
C LEU A 421 -2.15 6.80 35.97
N ASP A 422 -2.74 7.57 35.04
CA ASP A 422 -3.87 7.12 34.26
C ASP A 422 -3.43 6.36 33.00
N ALA A 423 -4.13 5.27 32.65
CA ALA A 423 -4.00 4.63 31.35
C ALA A 423 -4.69 5.49 30.29
N VAL A 424 -3.97 5.99 29.28
CA VAL A 424 -4.50 6.96 28.30
C VAL A 424 -4.49 6.47 26.85
N ALA A 425 -3.56 5.57 26.50
CA ALA A 425 -3.47 5.01 25.15
C ALA A 425 -3.02 3.57 25.18
N ILE A 426 -3.25 2.86 24.08
CA ILE A 426 -2.81 1.49 23.87
C ILE A 426 -2.21 1.35 22.48
N ARG A 427 -1.11 0.60 22.36
CA ARG A 427 -0.53 0.19 21.09
C ARG A 427 -0.35 -1.31 21.01
N TYR A 428 -0.35 -1.82 19.79
CA TYR A 428 -0.28 -3.25 19.49
C TYR A 428 0.78 -3.51 18.44
N LEU A 429 1.68 -4.47 18.70
CA LEU A 429 2.78 -4.87 17.81
C LEU A 429 3.61 -3.69 17.31
N TRP A 430 3.94 -2.75 18.23
CA TRP A 430 4.64 -1.51 17.92
C TRP A 430 6.16 -1.71 17.97
N SER A 431 6.67 -2.62 17.11
CA SER A 431 8.09 -2.90 16.98
C SER A 431 8.48 -3.26 15.55
N ASP A 432 9.78 -3.26 15.25
CA ASP A 432 10.30 -3.59 13.92
C ASP A 432 10.11 -5.06 13.57
N TYR A 433 10.24 -5.94 14.56
CA TYR A 433 10.08 -7.38 14.46
C TYR A 433 9.05 -7.86 15.48
N PRO A 434 7.75 -7.67 15.20
CA PRO A 434 6.71 -7.85 16.21
C PRO A 434 6.35 -9.32 16.51
N CYS A 435 6.55 -10.22 15.56
CA CYS A 435 6.25 -11.66 15.72
C CYS A 435 7.00 -12.51 14.70
N THR A 436 7.13 -13.80 15.00
CA THR A 436 7.71 -14.78 14.09
C THR A 436 6.70 -15.19 13.01
N PHE A 437 7.13 -15.99 12.07
CA PHE A 437 6.32 -16.41 10.92
C PHE A 437 4.96 -16.99 11.31
N LYS A 438 3.89 -16.31 10.88
CA LYS A 438 2.48 -16.65 11.13
C LYS A 438 2.15 -16.90 12.63
N ASN A 439 2.84 -16.19 13.51
CA ASN A 439 2.75 -16.39 14.94
C ASN A 439 2.53 -15.07 15.71
N CYS A 440 1.79 -14.13 15.12
CA CYS A 440 1.30 -12.96 15.84
C CYS A 440 0.15 -13.31 16.79
N PRO A 441 -0.15 -12.49 17.81
CA PRO A 441 -1.15 -12.83 18.83
C PRO A 441 -2.57 -12.95 18.29
N VAL A 442 -3.00 -12.01 17.43
CA VAL A 442 -4.41 -11.87 17.03
C VAL A 442 -4.57 -12.06 15.53
N TYR A 443 -5.42 -12.97 15.15
CA TYR A 443 -5.83 -13.25 13.76
C TYR A 443 -7.35 -13.29 13.63
N ASN A 444 -7.83 -13.29 12.38
CA ASN A 444 -9.17 -13.72 12.06
C ASN A 444 -9.31 -15.23 12.35
N GLN A 445 -10.55 -15.74 12.38
CA GLN A 445 -10.86 -17.11 12.76
C GLN A 445 -10.05 -18.16 11.99
N ASP A 446 -9.82 -17.96 10.70
CA ASP A 446 -9.09 -18.89 9.85
C ASP A 446 -7.57 -18.87 10.10
N GLY A 447 -7.08 -17.84 10.83
CA GLY A 447 -5.65 -17.67 11.10
C GLY A 447 -4.84 -17.19 9.89
N PHE A 448 -5.51 -16.66 8.86
CA PHE A 448 -4.87 -16.20 7.63
C PHE A 448 -4.55 -14.70 7.64
N LEU A 449 -5.43 -13.89 8.23
CA LEU A 449 -5.30 -12.44 8.28
C LEU A 449 -4.93 -11.97 9.69
N PRO A 450 -3.69 -11.50 9.93
CA PRO A 450 -3.30 -10.95 11.21
C PRO A 450 -3.95 -9.59 11.45
N ALA A 451 -4.17 -9.24 12.72
CA ALA A 451 -4.51 -7.88 13.11
C ALA A 451 -3.36 -6.92 12.74
N PRO A 452 -3.62 -5.80 12.07
CA PRO A 452 -2.61 -4.79 11.80
C PRO A 452 -2.17 -4.12 13.11
N PRO A 453 -0.94 -3.54 13.17
CA PRO A 453 -0.52 -2.77 14.31
C PRO A 453 -1.35 -1.49 14.44
N PHE A 454 -1.50 -1.01 15.65
CA PHE A 454 -2.20 0.24 15.93
C PHE A 454 -1.63 0.97 17.14
N TRP A 455 -1.90 2.26 17.19
CA TRP A 455 -1.72 3.13 18.35
C TRP A 455 -2.99 3.98 18.48
N LEU A 456 -3.76 3.74 19.53
CA LEU A 456 -5.08 4.35 19.72
C LEU A 456 -5.25 4.88 21.16
N PRO A 457 -5.93 6.03 21.34
CA PRO A 457 -6.32 6.46 22.68
C PRO A 457 -7.38 5.51 23.27
N LEU A 458 -7.41 5.38 24.58
CA LEU A 458 -8.34 4.44 25.24
C LEU A 458 -9.82 4.92 25.20
N ASP A 459 -10.07 6.18 24.90
CA ASP A 459 -11.43 6.70 24.65
C ASP A 459 -11.91 6.49 23.20
N TYR A 460 -11.05 5.84 22.38
CA TYR A 460 -11.38 5.51 20.99
C TYR A 460 -12.64 4.67 20.90
N SER A 461 -13.59 5.11 20.09
CA SER A 461 -14.76 4.33 19.75
C SER A 461 -15.23 4.61 18.33
N VAL A 462 -15.49 3.55 17.57
CA VAL A 462 -16.08 3.63 16.22
C VAL A 462 -17.48 3.03 16.28
N SER A 463 -18.50 3.86 16.02
CA SER A 463 -19.84 3.34 15.82
C SER A 463 -19.94 2.66 14.45
N ILE A 464 -20.18 1.35 14.42
CA ILE A 464 -20.39 0.55 13.21
C ILE A 464 -21.81 0.82 12.69
N GLY A 465 -22.04 2.03 12.17
CA GLY A 465 -23.28 2.44 11.52
C GLY A 465 -22.94 3.24 10.27
N ASN A 466 -23.66 3.03 9.20
CA ASN A 466 -23.48 3.72 7.92
C ASN A 466 -23.10 5.18 8.08
N SER A 467 -21.98 5.57 7.49
CA SER A 467 -21.54 6.94 7.23
C SER A 467 -21.15 7.79 8.46
N ALA A 468 -19.93 8.27 8.42
CA ALA A 468 -19.27 9.25 9.26
C ALA A 468 -18.68 8.72 10.58
N VAL A 469 -17.35 8.59 10.57
CA VAL A 469 -16.53 8.50 11.78
C VAL A 469 -16.68 9.81 12.56
N LYS A 470 -17.30 9.77 13.72
CA LYS A 470 -17.20 10.87 14.68
C LYS A 470 -15.95 10.63 15.52
N PHE A 471 -14.90 11.37 15.25
CA PHE A 471 -13.76 11.46 16.15
C PHE A 471 -14.21 12.22 17.41
N GLY A 472 -14.17 11.57 18.55
CA GLY A 472 -14.22 12.24 19.84
C GLY A 472 -12.96 13.10 19.98
N GLY A 473 -13.14 14.41 19.99
CA GLY A 473 -12.26 15.35 20.65
C GLY A 473 -10.88 15.68 20.11
N PHE A 474 -10.40 15.23 18.94
CA PHE A 474 -9.22 15.82 18.34
C PHE A 474 -9.57 17.14 17.65
N LYS A 475 -9.29 18.26 18.31
CA LYS A 475 -9.29 19.59 17.67
C LYS A 475 -8.03 19.72 16.79
N PHE A 476 -8.04 19.10 15.62
CA PHE A 476 -7.21 19.60 14.53
C PHE A 476 -7.78 20.94 14.07
N LEU A 477 -7.08 22.01 14.36
CA LEU A 477 -7.39 23.33 13.82
C LEU A 477 -7.05 23.30 12.32
N ILE A 478 -7.95 22.78 11.49
CA ILE A 478 -7.88 22.95 10.04
C ILE A 478 -8.31 24.39 9.77
N CYS A 479 -7.33 25.28 9.63
CA CYS A 479 -7.59 26.62 9.08
C CYS A 479 -7.96 26.49 7.61
N PHE A 480 -9.25 26.45 7.32
CA PHE A 480 -9.77 26.75 5.99
C PHE A 480 -9.59 28.24 5.73
N CYS A 481 -8.56 28.63 4.97
CA CYS A 481 -8.51 29.95 4.36
C CYS A 481 -9.56 30.01 3.25
N HIS A 482 -10.75 30.51 3.59
CA HIS A 482 -11.71 30.99 2.59
C HIS A 482 -11.18 32.31 2.00
N VAL A 483 -10.60 32.23 0.81
CA VAL A 483 -10.41 33.41 -0.01
C VAL A 483 -11.73 33.73 -0.70
N PHE A 484 -12.49 34.65 -0.12
CA PHE A 484 -13.62 35.27 -0.80
C PHE A 484 -13.07 36.29 -1.83
N LEU A 485 -13.08 35.93 -3.09
CA LEU A 485 -13.03 36.90 -4.17
C LEU A 485 -14.47 37.33 -4.51
N PHE A 486 -14.84 38.52 -4.06
CA PHE A 486 -16.03 39.21 -4.55
C PHE A 486 -15.78 39.66 -5.98
N ALA A 487 -16.44 39.02 -6.94
CA ALA A 487 -16.68 39.59 -8.25
C ALA A 487 -18.19 39.83 -8.40
N CYS A 488 -18.59 41.08 -8.21
CA CYS A 488 -19.90 41.53 -8.59
C CYS A 488 -20.02 41.56 -10.11
N PHE A 489 -20.85 40.73 -10.68
CA PHE A 489 -21.40 40.95 -12.02
C PHE A 489 -22.91 41.08 -11.97
N TYR A 490 -23.36 42.32 -12.23
CA TYR A 490 -24.71 42.68 -12.56
C TYR A 490 -25.05 42.19 -13.96
N PHE A 491 -26.11 41.41 -14.12
CA PHE A 491 -26.78 41.25 -15.41
C PHE A 491 -28.27 41.53 -15.24
N PRO A 492 -28.82 42.40 -16.10
CA PRO A 492 -30.25 42.77 -16.04
C PRO A 492 -31.12 41.71 -16.73
N LEU A 493 -32.26 41.50 -16.14
CA LEU A 493 -33.39 40.77 -16.73
C LEU A 493 -33.87 41.43 -18.01
N GLY A 494 -33.86 40.71 -19.11
CA GLY A 494 -34.54 41.01 -20.35
C GLY A 494 -35.44 39.85 -20.74
N ARG A 495 -36.74 40.13 -20.77
CA ARG A 495 -37.80 39.25 -21.28
C ARG A 495 -37.60 39.04 -22.81
N TYR A 496 -37.65 37.82 -23.31
CA TYR A 496 -38.67 37.31 -24.29
C TYR A 496 -38.52 35.79 -24.39
#